data_d54493b0a2fda06d70da1f29f7054f58
#
_entry.id   d54493b0a2fda06d70da1f29f7054f58
#
_cell.length_a   1.000
_cell.length_b   1.000
_cell.length_c   1.000
_cell.angle_alpha   90.00
_cell.angle_beta   90.00
_cell.angle_gamma   90.00
#
_symmetry.space_group_name_H-M   'P 1'
#
loop_
_entity.id
_entity.type
_entity.pdbx_description
1 polymer ?
#
loop_
_entity_poly.entity_id
_entity_poly.type
_entity_poly.pdbx_seq_one_letter_code
_entity_poly.pdbx_strand_id
1 'polypeptide(L)'
;AHQFITEFTDGYDTVVGEEDLAQKIMDGWMDFDVAVSTPDMMAQVGRLGRVLGPKGLMPNPKTGTVTMDVTKAVSEAKAGKVTYRTDRDGNIAVAIGKKSFDTDKLVENFKTVESILVKNRPASVHGTYIQNISVSSTFGPGVKVSPESF
;
A
#
# COMPACT_ATOMS: atom_id res chain seq x y z
N ALA A 1 15.53 14.51 13.57
CA ALA A 1 14.19 14.82 14.09
C ALA A 1 13.35 13.55 14.03
N HIS A 2 12.78 13.16 15.15
CA HIS A 2 11.88 12.01 15.26
C HIS A 2 10.52 12.45 14.75
N GLN A 3 9.96 11.74 13.75
CA GLN A 3 8.68 12.13 13.14
C GLN A 3 7.78 10.92 12.91
N PHE A 4 6.53 11.07 13.30
CA PHE A 4 5.43 10.19 12.93
C PHE A 4 4.42 11.03 12.16
N ILE A 5 4.08 10.58 10.96
CA ILE A 5 3.23 11.33 10.02
C ILE A 5 2.09 10.43 9.60
N THR A 6 0.89 10.97 9.64
CA THR A 6 -0.31 10.34 9.06
C THR A 6 -0.80 11.19 7.89
N GLU A 7 -1.29 10.54 6.87
CA GLU A 7 -1.70 11.18 5.63
C GLU A 7 -3.07 10.70 5.16
N PHE A 8 -3.84 11.62 4.57
CA PHE A 8 -5.16 11.38 4.00
C PHE A 8 -5.07 11.35 2.47
N THR A 9 -5.70 10.36 1.84
CA THR A 9 -5.72 10.24 0.37
C THR A 9 -6.75 11.15 -0.31
N ASP A 10 -7.78 11.59 0.39
CA ASP A 10 -8.86 12.43 -0.17
C ASP A 10 -8.78 13.92 0.20
N GLY A 11 -7.87 14.30 1.06
CA GLY A 11 -7.58 15.69 1.39
C GLY A 11 -6.08 15.84 1.63
N TYR A 12 -5.47 16.81 1.05
CA TYR A 12 -4.03 17.07 1.06
C TYR A 12 -3.45 17.39 2.45
N ASP A 13 -4.11 16.96 3.51
CA ASP A 13 -3.72 17.24 4.89
C ASP A 13 -2.76 16.17 5.40
N THR A 14 -1.56 16.61 5.71
CA THR A 14 -0.53 15.79 6.37
C THR A 14 -0.46 16.21 7.83
N VAL A 15 -0.77 15.30 8.74
CA VAL A 15 -0.61 15.55 10.18
C VAL A 15 0.75 15.03 10.61
N VAL A 16 1.56 15.93 11.13
CA VAL A 16 2.91 15.63 11.67
C VAL A 16 2.85 15.70 13.18
N GLY A 17 3.33 14.68 13.85
CA GLY A 17 3.40 14.63 15.31
C GLY A 17 4.47 13.67 15.79
N GLU A 18 4.65 13.63 17.08
CA GLU A 18 5.53 12.70 17.77
C GLU A 18 4.69 11.79 18.70
N GLU A 19 4.92 11.87 19.98
CA GLU A 19 4.18 11.07 20.96
C GLU A 19 2.71 11.46 21.09
N ASP A 20 2.39 12.72 20.88
CA ASP A 20 1.02 13.25 20.88
C ASP A 20 0.13 12.62 19.82
N LEU A 21 0.67 12.41 18.62
CA LEU A 21 -0.04 11.73 17.54
C LEU A 21 -0.24 10.24 17.86
N ALA A 22 0.76 9.59 18.43
CA ALA A 22 0.64 8.19 18.86
C ALA A 22 -0.45 8.05 19.93
N GLN A 23 -0.55 9.00 20.88
CA GLN A 23 -1.59 8.99 21.90
C GLN A 23 -2.99 9.16 21.29
N LYS A 24 -3.18 10.09 20.34
CA LYS A 24 -4.45 10.27 19.64
C LYS A 24 -4.92 9.00 18.95
N ILE A 25 -4.01 8.25 18.32
CA ILE A 25 -4.31 6.97 17.68
C ILE A 25 -4.71 5.92 18.74
N MET A 26 -4.07 5.90 19.89
CA MET A 26 -4.45 5.01 21.00
C MET A 26 -5.85 5.34 21.53
N ASP A 27 -6.21 6.61 21.56
CA ASP A 27 -7.53 7.11 21.97
C ASP A 27 -8.64 6.82 20.93
N GLY A 28 -8.26 6.21 19.78
CA GLY A 28 -9.19 5.72 18.76
C GLY A 28 -9.28 6.60 17.51
N TRP A 29 -8.47 7.65 17.39
CA TRP A 29 -8.42 8.43 16.15
C TRP A 29 -7.75 7.64 15.02
N MET A 30 -8.47 7.37 13.95
CA MET A 30 -8.06 6.49 12.85
C MET A 30 -8.46 7.04 11.49
N ASP A 31 -8.67 8.33 11.42
CA ASP A 31 -9.12 9.02 10.21
C ASP A 31 -7.91 9.42 9.36
N PHE A 32 -7.22 8.42 8.82
CA PHE A 32 -6.08 8.56 7.92
C PHE A 32 -5.86 7.27 7.11
N ASP A 33 -5.26 7.40 5.94
CA ASP A 33 -5.06 6.28 5.01
C ASP A 33 -3.66 5.68 5.06
N VAL A 34 -2.64 6.48 5.33
CA VAL A 34 -1.24 6.04 5.37
C VAL A 34 -0.54 6.60 6.59
N ALA A 35 0.23 5.76 7.27
CA ALA A 35 1.11 6.16 8.36
C ALA A 35 2.58 5.97 7.95
N VAL A 36 3.37 7.01 8.07
CA VAL A 36 4.82 7.01 7.83
C VAL A 36 5.55 7.29 9.12
N SER A 37 6.61 6.57 9.39
CA SER A 37 7.39 6.69 10.63
C SER A 37 8.88 6.68 10.36
N THR A 38 9.64 7.37 11.21
CA THR A 38 11.09 7.17 11.26
C THR A 38 11.42 5.89 12.06
N PRO A 39 12.56 5.24 11.80
CA PRO A 39 12.96 4.03 12.53
C PRO A 39 13.01 4.23 14.05
N ASP A 40 13.39 5.41 14.51
CA ASP A 40 13.50 5.74 15.94
C ASP A 40 12.14 5.70 16.65
N MET A 41 11.07 6.11 15.95
CA MET A 41 9.70 6.10 16.49
C MET A 41 9.05 4.71 16.49
N MET A 42 9.68 3.72 15.84
CA MET A 42 9.11 2.38 15.74
C MET A 42 8.90 1.69 17.09
N ALA A 43 9.68 2.05 18.11
CA ALA A 43 9.47 1.52 19.47
C ALA A 43 8.11 1.95 20.04
N GLN A 44 7.69 3.17 19.77
CA GLN A 44 6.39 3.71 20.19
C GLN A 44 5.26 3.24 19.27
N VAL A 45 5.48 3.33 17.96
CA VAL A 45 4.52 2.84 16.93
C VAL A 45 4.26 1.34 17.09
N GLY A 46 5.24 0.56 17.56
CA GLY A 46 5.07 -0.86 17.89
C GLY A 46 3.97 -1.13 18.92
N ARG A 47 3.75 -0.22 19.85
CA ARG A 47 2.64 -0.31 20.82
C ARG A 47 1.27 -0.13 20.16
N LEU A 48 1.23 0.61 19.05
CA LEU A 48 0.04 0.82 18.23
C LEU A 48 -0.28 -0.37 17.31
N GLY A 49 0.60 -1.37 17.25
CA GLY A 49 0.46 -2.54 16.37
C GLY A 49 -0.84 -3.32 16.58
N ARG A 50 -1.39 -3.33 17.81
CA ARG A 50 -2.69 -3.94 18.10
C ARG A 50 -3.85 -3.22 17.44
N VAL A 51 -3.72 -1.92 17.21
CA VAL A 51 -4.74 -1.03 16.65
C VAL A 51 -4.55 -0.87 15.15
N LEU A 52 -3.33 -0.59 14.70
CA LEU A 52 -2.98 -0.36 13.30
C LEU A 52 -2.84 -1.66 12.48
N GLY A 53 -2.40 -2.75 13.12
CA GLY A 53 -2.14 -4.04 12.46
C GLY A 53 -3.36 -4.63 11.75
N PRO A 54 -4.51 -4.80 12.43
CA PRO A 54 -5.73 -5.35 11.82
C PRO A 54 -6.26 -4.52 10.66
N LYS A 55 -6.02 -3.21 10.67
CA LYS A 55 -6.45 -2.28 9.61
C LYS A 55 -5.44 -2.16 8.46
N GLY A 56 -4.27 -2.79 8.57
CA GLY A 56 -3.23 -2.71 7.55
C GLY A 56 -2.49 -1.36 7.49
N LEU A 57 -2.69 -0.49 8.50
CA LEU A 57 -2.11 0.85 8.58
C LEU A 57 -0.74 0.89 9.28
N MET A 58 -0.24 -0.27 9.71
CA MET A 58 1.04 -0.35 10.42
C MET A 58 2.22 0.01 9.49
N PRO A 59 3.05 1.00 9.84
CA PRO A 59 4.27 1.30 9.09
C PRO A 59 5.19 0.08 8.99
N ASN A 60 5.76 -0.14 7.80
CA ASN A 60 6.62 -1.28 7.53
C ASN A 60 7.83 -0.85 6.68
N PRO A 61 9.06 -1.24 7.07
CA PRO A 61 10.26 -0.97 6.27
C PRO A 61 10.19 -1.53 4.84
N LYS A 62 9.55 -2.69 4.66
CA LYS A 62 9.42 -3.35 3.36
C LYS A 62 8.56 -2.56 2.37
N THR A 63 7.59 -1.81 2.86
CA THR A 63 6.72 -0.96 2.04
C THR A 63 7.28 0.45 1.87
N GLY A 64 8.39 0.77 2.55
CA GLY A 64 9.02 2.09 2.51
C GLY A 64 8.29 3.14 3.34
N THR A 65 7.37 2.74 4.21
CA THR A 65 6.67 3.63 5.15
C THR A 65 7.44 3.82 6.46
N VAL A 66 8.57 3.12 6.64
CA VAL A 66 9.55 3.39 7.69
C VAL A 66 10.84 3.83 7.02
N THR A 67 11.17 5.10 7.11
CA THR A 67 12.32 5.69 6.43
C THR A 67 12.86 6.90 7.18
N MET A 68 14.13 7.21 6.97
CA MET A 68 14.75 8.45 7.44
C MET A 68 14.36 9.64 6.54
N ASP A 69 14.05 9.37 5.27
CA ASP A 69 13.61 10.39 4.31
C ASP A 69 12.08 10.43 4.22
N VAL A 70 11.49 11.07 5.21
CA VAL A 70 10.04 11.19 5.36
C VAL A 70 9.43 12.01 4.22
N THR A 71 10.12 13.05 3.74
CA THR A 71 9.63 13.92 2.66
C THR A 71 9.41 13.12 1.38
N LYS A 72 10.33 12.24 1.05
CA LYS A 72 10.20 11.35 -0.11
C LYS A 72 9.05 10.37 0.06
N ALA A 73 8.93 9.74 1.23
CA ALA A 73 7.85 8.79 1.51
C ALA A 73 6.46 9.44 1.41
N VAL A 74 6.31 10.66 1.94
CA VAL A 74 5.07 11.44 1.84
C VAL A 74 4.77 11.80 0.39
N SER A 75 5.76 12.25 -0.39
CA SER A 75 5.57 12.57 -1.81
C SER A 75 5.18 11.35 -2.64
N GLU A 76 5.76 10.18 -2.35
CA GLU A 76 5.39 8.92 -2.99
C GLU A 76 3.97 8.48 -2.63
N ALA A 77 3.57 8.64 -1.36
CA ALA A 77 2.21 8.36 -0.92
C ALA A 77 1.19 9.28 -1.62
N LYS A 78 1.47 10.58 -1.69
CA LYS A 78 0.65 11.57 -2.44
C LYS A 78 0.57 11.27 -3.94
N ALA A 79 1.62 10.72 -4.52
CA ALA A 79 1.63 10.26 -5.90
C ALA A 79 0.78 8.98 -6.13
N GLY A 80 0.17 8.43 -5.07
CA GLY A 80 -0.68 7.24 -5.16
C GLY A 80 0.10 5.92 -5.15
N LYS A 81 1.19 5.86 -4.38
CA LYS A 81 1.94 4.61 -4.20
C LYS A 81 1.04 3.51 -3.65
N VAL A 82 0.85 2.46 -4.42
CA VAL A 82 0.09 1.30 -4.01
C VAL A 82 1.03 0.21 -3.49
N THR A 83 0.73 -0.32 -2.33
CA THR A 83 1.43 -1.47 -1.75
C THR A 83 0.65 -2.74 -2.01
N TYR A 84 1.33 -3.81 -2.36
CA TYR A 84 0.72 -5.12 -2.53
C TYR A 84 1.39 -6.15 -1.64
N ARG A 85 0.64 -7.15 -1.26
CA ARG A 85 1.10 -8.25 -0.42
C ARG A 85 0.52 -9.56 -0.93
N THR A 86 1.36 -10.58 -0.96
CA THR A 86 0.94 -11.95 -1.24
C THR A 86 0.25 -12.54 -0.01
N ASP A 87 -0.89 -13.18 -0.21
CA ASP A 87 -1.56 -13.97 0.82
C ASP A 87 -0.89 -15.35 1.03
N ARG A 88 -1.50 -16.19 1.88
CA ARG A 88 -0.96 -17.54 2.17
C ARG A 88 -1.05 -18.49 1.00
N ASP A 89 -1.99 -18.26 0.10
CA ASP A 89 -2.27 -19.09 -1.08
C ASP A 89 -1.53 -18.61 -2.33
N GLY A 90 -0.73 -17.54 -2.19
CA GLY A 90 0.05 -16.98 -3.29
C GLY A 90 -0.72 -15.98 -4.16
N ASN A 91 -1.92 -15.54 -3.75
CA ASN A 91 -2.67 -14.54 -4.49
C ASN A 91 -2.21 -13.13 -4.13
N ILE A 92 -2.33 -12.22 -5.07
CA ILE A 92 -2.05 -10.79 -4.91
C ILE A 92 -3.30 -10.02 -5.33
N ALA A 93 -3.78 -9.15 -4.46
CA ALA A 93 -4.85 -8.21 -4.75
C ALA A 93 -4.30 -6.78 -4.73
N VAL A 94 -4.50 -6.06 -5.82
CA VAL A 94 -4.00 -4.69 -6.01
C VAL A 94 -5.08 -3.82 -6.62
N ALA A 95 -5.30 -2.63 -6.06
CA ALA A 95 -6.15 -1.63 -6.67
C ALA A 95 -5.39 -0.95 -7.82
N ILE A 96 -5.91 -1.04 -9.04
CA ILE A 96 -5.30 -0.44 -10.25
C ILE A 96 -5.84 0.95 -10.57
N GLY A 97 -6.89 1.39 -9.88
CA GLY A 97 -7.43 2.74 -10.05
C GLY A 97 -8.83 2.89 -9.48
N LYS A 98 -9.39 4.07 -9.66
CA LYS A 98 -10.75 4.45 -9.25
C LYS A 98 -11.69 4.46 -10.46
N LYS A 99 -13.00 4.41 -10.22
CA LYS A 99 -14.05 4.51 -11.26
C LYS A 99 -13.92 5.79 -12.13
N SER A 100 -13.34 6.84 -11.57
CA SER A 100 -13.12 8.12 -12.26
C SER A 100 -11.95 8.11 -13.25
N PHE A 101 -11.16 7.04 -13.29
CA PHE A 101 -10.03 6.92 -14.20
C PHE A 101 -10.48 6.52 -15.59
N ASP A 102 -9.85 7.10 -16.61
CA ASP A 102 -10.03 6.68 -17.99
C ASP A 102 -9.53 5.24 -18.20
N THR A 103 -10.17 4.54 -19.14
CA THR A 103 -9.84 3.13 -19.43
C THR A 103 -8.38 2.95 -19.81
N ASP A 104 -7.81 3.87 -20.58
CA ASP A 104 -6.40 3.80 -21.01
C ASP A 104 -5.44 3.86 -19.83
N LYS A 105 -5.72 4.72 -18.85
CA LYS A 105 -4.93 4.81 -17.61
C LYS A 105 -5.04 3.54 -16.76
N LEU A 106 -6.22 2.93 -16.69
CA LEU A 106 -6.41 1.66 -15.98
C LEU A 106 -5.62 0.54 -16.63
N VAL A 107 -5.59 0.48 -17.96
CA VAL A 107 -4.81 -0.50 -18.73
C VAL A 107 -3.31 -0.29 -18.52
N GLU A 108 -2.84 0.95 -18.54
CA GLU A 108 -1.44 1.29 -18.29
C GLU A 108 -1.00 0.90 -16.86
N ASN A 109 -1.83 1.21 -15.87
CA ASN A 109 -1.58 0.81 -14.48
C ASN A 109 -1.55 -0.72 -14.35
N PHE A 110 -2.47 -1.41 -14.99
CA PHE A 110 -2.51 -2.87 -15.00
C PHE A 110 -1.22 -3.47 -15.59
N LYS A 111 -0.79 -3.01 -16.76
CA LYS A 111 0.47 -3.44 -17.40
C LYS A 111 1.69 -3.14 -16.53
N THR A 112 1.70 -2.03 -15.84
CA THR A 112 2.77 -1.67 -14.91
C THR A 112 2.85 -2.66 -13.74
N VAL A 113 1.72 -3.01 -13.13
CA VAL A 113 1.66 -4.00 -12.06
C VAL A 113 2.15 -5.36 -12.54
N GLU A 114 1.67 -5.82 -13.69
CA GLU A 114 2.09 -7.09 -14.28
C GLU A 114 3.59 -7.12 -14.53
N SER A 115 4.14 -6.10 -15.18
CA SER A 115 5.57 -5.97 -15.46
C SER A 115 6.42 -6.05 -14.19
N ILE A 116 5.97 -5.40 -13.11
CA ILE A 116 6.65 -5.43 -11.81
C ILE A 116 6.61 -6.84 -11.21
N LEU A 117 5.48 -7.54 -11.28
CA LEU A 117 5.34 -8.89 -10.77
C LEU A 117 6.21 -9.88 -11.53
N VAL A 118 6.22 -9.82 -12.85
CA VAL A 118 7.05 -10.67 -13.71
C VAL A 118 8.55 -10.40 -13.45
N LYS A 119 8.95 -9.14 -13.35
CA LYS A 119 10.34 -8.73 -13.06
C LYS A 119 10.82 -9.22 -11.69
N ASN A 120 9.94 -9.24 -10.71
CA ASN A 120 10.24 -9.68 -9.35
C ASN A 120 10.02 -11.19 -9.13
N ARG A 121 9.85 -11.95 -10.19
CA ARG A 121 9.69 -13.40 -10.11
C ARG A 121 10.90 -14.04 -9.41
N PRO A 122 10.68 -14.80 -8.32
CA PRO A 122 11.76 -15.52 -7.65
C PRO A 122 12.37 -16.59 -8.55
N ALA A 123 13.69 -16.75 -8.52
CA ALA A 123 14.38 -17.78 -9.31
C ALA A 123 13.98 -19.22 -8.93
N SER A 124 13.42 -19.41 -7.74
CA SER A 124 12.93 -20.71 -7.25
C SER A 124 11.61 -21.15 -7.87
N VAL A 125 10.91 -20.27 -8.57
CA VAL A 125 9.63 -20.63 -9.20
C VAL A 125 9.87 -21.23 -10.57
N HIS A 126 9.55 -22.51 -10.70
CA HIS A 126 9.57 -23.26 -11.96
C HIS A 126 8.16 -23.33 -12.56
N GLY A 127 8.05 -23.23 -13.89
CA GLY A 127 6.77 -23.29 -14.59
C GLY A 127 6.05 -21.96 -14.71
N THR A 128 4.73 -21.97 -14.84
CA THR A 128 3.89 -20.79 -15.03
C THR A 128 3.78 -19.99 -13.73
N TYR A 129 4.28 -18.76 -13.73
CA TYR A 129 4.30 -17.90 -12.54
C TYR A 129 2.93 -17.28 -12.27
N ILE A 130 2.35 -16.65 -13.28
CA ILE A 130 1.00 -16.07 -13.20
C ILE A 130 0.03 -17.10 -13.75
N GLN A 131 -0.78 -17.72 -12.89
CA GLN A 131 -1.72 -18.76 -13.28
C GLN A 131 -3.07 -18.20 -13.72
N ASN A 132 -3.57 -17.23 -12.98
CA ASN A 132 -4.87 -16.61 -13.22
C ASN A 132 -4.80 -15.12 -12.96
N ILE A 133 -5.48 -14.35 -13.81
CA ILE A 133 -5.70 -12.93 -13.60
C ILE A 133 -7.20 -12.69 -13.64
N SER A 134 -7.72 -11.93 -12.70
CA SER A 134 -9.10 -11.46 -12.71
C SER A 134 -9.15 -9.99 -12.32
N VAL A 135 -10.00 -9.25 -12.99
CA VAL A 135 -10.27 -7.84 -12.71
C VAL A 135 -11.73 -7.69 -12.30
N SER A 136 -11.99 -6.95 -11.25
CA SER A 136 -13.34 -6.68 -10.75
C SER A 136 -13.46 -5.25 -10.26
N SER A 137 -14.67 -4.70 -10.34
CA SER A 137 -15.01 -3.51 -9.56
C SER A 137 -15.41 -3.91 -8.14
N THR A 138 -15.50 -2.94 -7.22
CA THR A 138 -15.81 -3.19 -5.79
C THR A 138 -17.08 -4.02 -5.56
N PHE A 139 -18.11 -3.82 -6.39
CA PHE A 139 -19.38 -4.57 -6.33
C PHE A 139 -19.70 -5.34 -7.62
N GLY A 140 -18.74 -5.43 -8.54
CA GLY A 140 -18.95 -6.10 -9.81
C GLY A 140 -18.45 -7.55 -9.81
N PRO A 141 -18.86 -8.33 -10.81
CA PRO A 141 -18.33 -9.68 -11.00
C PRO A 141 -16.85 -9.63 -11.38
N GLY A 142 -16.13 -10.68 -11.04
CA GLY A 142 -14.75 -10.89 -11.50
C GLY A 142 -14.72 -11.31 -12.97
N VAL A 143 -14.00 -10.58 -13.78
CA VAL A 143 -13.76 -10.90 -15.20
C VAL A 143 -12.36 -11.50 -15.33
N LYS A 144 -12.27 -12.70 -15.88
CA LYS A 144 -10.99 -13.34 -16.14
C LYS A 144 -10.29 -12.68 -17.33
N VAL A 145 -9.01 -12.46 -17.19
CA VAL A 145 -8.13 -11.92 -18.21
C VAL A 145 -7.12 -13.00 -18.59
N SER A 146 -6.91 -13.21 -19.89
CA SER A 146 -5.91 -14.18 -20.36
C SER A 146 -4.50 -13.62 -20.11
N PRO A 147 -3.61 -14.39 -19.46
CA PRO A 147 -2.21 -13.97 -19.27
C PRO A 147 -1.43 -13.81 -20.58
N GLU A 148 -1.93 -14.39 -21.67
CA GLU A 148 -1.31 -14.32 -23.00
C GLU A 148 -1.66 -13.03 -23.77
N SER A 149 -2.52 -12.19 -23.20
CA SER A 149 -3.01 -10.98 -23.86
C SER A 149 -2.09 -9.75 -23.68
N PHE A 150 -0.95 -9.93 -22.97
CA PHE A 150 -0.06 -8.81 -22.61
C PHE A 150 1.40 -9.13 -22.86
#